data_21a8bf3ba0858c9c433a504af7592b30
#
_entry.id   21a8bf3ba0858c9c433a504af7592b30
#
_cell.length_a   1.000
_cell.length_b   1.000
_cell.length_c   1.000
_cell.angle_alpha   90.00
_cell.angle_beta   90.00
_cell.angle_gamma   90.00
#
_symmetry.space_group_name_H-M   'P 1'
#
loop_
_entity.id
_entity.type
_entity.pdbx_description
1 polymer ?
#
loop_
_entity_poly.entity_id
_entity_poly.type
_entity_poly.pdbx_seq_one_letter_code
_entity_poly.pdbx_strand_id
1 'polypeptide(L)'
;IRDRSPSRGLGDVYKRQHAGQVYINDGFNMVWMTPHEGIPASGLAQEDFRRDTNDDGSDGVRVRYLGAEYATRWGVDVSNHQGTIDWAALKRQGIDFAYLRLGLRGYGEKGSLYPDRSFDSYYSGARAAGIEVGVYFFSQAATVQEAAQEALYALQLLDGRDLDLPVYYDWEPVQQEDSRTLHNNEFLLTSQARTFCALIEQGGYEAGVYMNRQQGYYRYDLSSMGNIALWIADPGDYPDFYYRFDVWQYDHGARLDGVNEIVDLNVEFVPVM
;
A
#
# COMPACT_ATOMS: atom_id res chain seq x y z
N ILE A 1 16.33 50.62 -27.20
CA ILE A 1 16.87 49.29 -26.86
C ILE A 1 15.69 48.44 -26.41
N ARG A 2 15.23 47.50 -27.27
CA ARG A 2 14.10 46.63 -27.01
C ARG A 2 14.59 45.46 -26.14
N ASP A 3 13.96 45.31 -24.99
CA ASP A 3 14.09 44.18 -24.11
C ASP A 3 13.53 42.92 -24.80
N ARG A 4 14.38 41.99 -25.15
CA ARG A 4 14.01 40.68 -25.68
C ARG A 4 14.07 39.68 -24.54
N SER A 5 12.95 39.46 -23.86
CA SER A 5 12.81 38.35 -22.93
C SER A 5 12.69 37.01 -23.70
N PRO A 6 13.68 36.12 -23.64
CA PRO A 6 13.65 34.84 -24.39
C PRO A 6 12.75 33.75 -23.77
N SER A 7 12.07 34.03 -22.66
CA SER A 7 11.44 32.99 -21.83
C SER A 7 10.02 32.57 -22.23
N ARG A 8 9.29 33.36 -23.03
CA ARG A 8 7.91 33.03 -23.43
C ARG A 8 7.79 31.89 -24.46
N GLY A 9 8.75 31.75 -25.38
CA GLY A 9 8.66 30.73 -26.44
C GLY A 9 8.97 29.30 -25.99
N LEU A 10 9.94 29.15 -25.08
CA LEU A 10 10.34 27.83 -24.56
C LEU A 10 9.25 27.20 -23.67
N GLY A 11 8.60 28.00 -22.82
CA GLY A 11 7.49 27.51 -21.97
C GLY A 11 6.26 27.06 -22.77
N ASP A 12 5.93 27.74 -23.85
CA ASP A 12 4.80 27.40 -24.72
C ASP A 12 5.09 26.17 -25.61
N VAL A 13 6.32 25.99 -26.05
CA VAL A 13 6.74 24.76 -26.76
C VAL A 13 6.74 23.58 -25.83
N TYR A 14 7.24 23.73 -24.61
CA TYR A 14 7.27 22.68 -23.58
C TYR A 14 5.86 22.22 -23.17
N LYS A 15 4.93 23.18 -22.95
CA LYS A 15 3.52 22.90 -22.67
C LYS A 15 2.80 22.19 -23.81
N ARG A 16 3.16 22.50 -25.07
CA ARG A 16 2.58 21.82 -26.25
C ARG A 16 3.12 20.40 -26.43
N GLN A 17 4.38 20.15 -26.11
CA GLN A 17 4.99 18.82 -26.20
C GLN A 17 4.40 17.82 -25.18
N HIS A 18 3.91 18.33 -24.03
CA HIS A 18 3.38 17.54 -22.94
C HIS A 18 1.89 17.80 -22.67
N ALA A 19 1.15 18.22 -23.70
CA ALA A 19 -0.30 18.44 -23.58
C ALA A 19 -1.00 17.12 -23.20
N GLY A 20 -1.75 17.13 -22.11
CA GLY A 20 -2.43 15.93 -21.57
C GLY A 20 -1.54 14.99 -20.77
N GLN A 21 -0.27 15.37 -20.53
CA GLN A 21 0.62 14.62 -19.65
C GLN A 21 0.76 15.29 -18.28
N VAL A 22 1.10 14.50 -17.28
CA VAL A 22 1.47 14.94 -15.92
C VAL A 22 2.94 14.57 -15.66
N TYR A 23 3.61 15.42 -14.88
CA TYR A 23 5.00 15.18 -14.50
C TYR A 23 5.01 14.52 -13.13
N ILE A 24 5.41 13.27 -13.06
CA ILE A 24 5.36 12.45 -11.86
C ILE A 24 6.73 11.95 -11.46
N ASN A 25 6.87 11.62 -10.20
CA ASN A 25 7.98 10.85 -9.67
C ASN A 25 7.57 9.36 -9.63
N ASP A 26 8.23 8.54 -10.45
CA ASP A 26 7.91 7.12 -10.54
C ASP A 26 8.54 6.24 -9.43
N GLY A 27 9.25 6.90 -8.49
CA GLY A 27 10.00 6.26 -7.42
C GLY A 27 11.52 6.25 -7.67
N PHE A 28 11.97 6.52 -8.90
CA PHE A 28 13.38 6.64 -9.27
C PHE A 28 13.66 7.93 -10.05
N ASN A 29 12.75 8.32 -10.91
CA ASN A 29 12.93 9.46 -11.81
C ASN A 29 11.68 10.32 -11.89
N MET A 30 11.89 11.58 -12.25
CA MET A 30 10.80 12.44 -12.69
C MET A 30 10.53 12.20 -14.17
N VAL A 31 9.31 11.77 -14.50
CA VAL A 31 8.91 11.36 -15.85
C VAL A 31 7.58 12.01 -16.27
N TRP A 32 7.39 12.20 -17.58
CA TRP A 32 6.10 12.58 -18.14
C TRP A 32 5.25 11.35 -18.39
N MET A 33 4.05 11.33 -17.85
CA MET A 33 3.08 10.24 -17.97
C MET A 33 1.77 10.78 -18.56
N THR A 34 1.18 10.04 -19.49
CA THR A 34 -0.22 10.27 -19.90
C THR A 34 -1.11 9.52 -18.91
N PRO A 35 -1.95 10.22 -18.11
CA PRO A 35 -2.86 9.55 -17.19
C PRO A 35 -3.81 8.61 -17.92
N HIS A 36 -4.12 7.48 -17.34
CA HIS A 36 -5.17 6.58 -17.82
C HIS A 36 -6.54 7.22 -17.65
N GLU A 37 -7.34 7.25 -18.72
CA GLU A 37 -8.72 7.69 -18.64
C GLU A 37 -9.54 6.81 -17.70
N GLY A 38 -10.39 7.42 -16.89
CA GLY A 38 -11.27 6.70 -15.97
C GLY A 38 -10.67 6.31 -14.63
N ILE A 39 -9.36 6.56 -14.40
CA ILE A 39 -8.74 6.39 -13.09
C ILE A 39 -8.62 7.78 -12.44
N PRO A 40 -9.29 8.02 -11.30
CA PRO A 40 -9.20 9.31 -10.62
C PRO A 40 -7.78 9.62 -10.16
N ALA A 41 -7.37 10.89 -10.23
CA ALA A 41 -6.19 11.36 -9.53
C ALA A 41 -6.43 11.36 -8.00
N SER A 42 -5.36 11.24 -7.21
CA SER A 42 -5.43 11.32 -5.75
C SER A 42 -5.95 12.68 -5.28
N GLY A 43 -5.58 13.75 -5.99
CA GLY A 43 -5.90 15.12 -5.60
C GLY A 43 -5.13 15.61 -4.37
N LEU A 44 -4.25 14.79 -3.81
CA LEU A 44 -3.44 15.11 -2.63
C LEU A 44 -2.22 15.93 -3.06
N ALA A 45 -1.89 16.97 -2.30
CA ALA A 45 -0.76 17.84 -2.54
C ALA A 45 0.19 17.87 -1.34
N GLN A 46 1.46 18.16 -1.56
CA GLN A 46 2.47 18.18 -0.50
C GLN A 46 2.09 19.12 0.66
N GLU A 47 1.49 20.27 0.37
CA GLU A 47 1.03 21.25 1.36
C GLU A 47 -0.06 20.74 2.29
N ASP A 48 -0.75 19.66 1.91
CA ASP A 48 -1.78 19.02 2.74
C ASP A 48 -1.18 18.14 3.85
N PHE A 49 0.13 17.98 3.90
CA PHE A 49 0.79 17.08 4.83
C PHE A 49 1.81 17.79 5.71
N ARG A 50 1.93 17.31 6.94
CA ARG A 50 2.98 17.74 7.86
C ARG A 50 3.38 16.61 8.80
N ARG A 51 4.69 16.33 8.87
CA ARG A 51 5.24 15.45 9.89
C ARG A 51 5.29 16.19 11.23
N ASP A 52 4.93 15.50 12.30
CA ASP A 52 5.07 16.03 13.67
C ASP A 52 6.55 16.24 14.00
N THR A 53 6.81 17.12 14.95
CA THR A 53 8.16 17.37 15.49
C THR A 53 8.19 16.97 16.96
N ASN A 54 9.21 16.24 17.37
CA ASN A 54 9.44 15.87 18.75
C ASN A 54 9.92 17.07 19.59
N ASP A 55 9.88 16.94 20.93
CA ASP A 55 10.30 18.00 21.85
C ASP A 55 11.77 18.41 21.71
N ASP A 56 12.62 17.52 21.20
CA ASP A 56 14.05 17.78 20.92
C ASP A 56 14.29 18.42 19.53
N GLY A 57 13.22 18.67 18.77
CA GLY A 57 13.27 19.25 17.43
C GLY A 57 13.54 18.25 16.31
N SER A 58 13.68 16.96 16.61
CA SER A 58 13.77 15.91 15.59
C SER A 58 12.40 15.61 14.97
N ASP A 59 12.40 14.94 13.80
CA ASP A 59 11.17 14.50 13.14
C ASP A 59 10.46 13.44 14.00
N GLY A 60 9.15 13.67 14.19
CA GLY A 60 8.28 12.71 14.82
C GLY A 60 7.88 11.59 13.85
N VAL A 61 7.34 10.51 14.38
CA VAL A 61 6.92 9.35 13.57
C VAL A 61 5.61 9.59 12.82
N ARG A 62 4.76 10.51 13.28
CA ARG A 62 3.41 10.73 12.73
C ARG A 62 3.42 11.79 11.63
N VAL A 63 2.78 11.45 10.51
CA VAL A 63 2.41 12.41 9.47
C VAL A 63 0.92 12.72 9.60
N ARG A 64 0.55 14.01 9.51
CA ARG A 64 -0.83 14.52 9.57
C ARG A 64 -1.27 15.01 8.21
N TYR A 65 -2.49 14.65 7.84
CA TYR A 65 -3.21 15.29 6.75
C TYR A 65 -3.96 16.52 7.27
N LEU A 66 -3.83 17.65 6.57
CA LEU A 66 -4.38 18.94 6.95
C LEU A 66 -5.54 19.38 6.02
N GLY A 67 -5.80 18.63 4.94
CA GLY A 67 -6.90 18.90 4.02
C GLY A 67 -8.27 18.58 4.65
N ALA A 68 -9.33 18.91 3.93
CA ALA A 68 -10.70 18.74 4.41
C ALA A 68 -11.45 17.58 3.72
N GLU A 69 -10.87 17.00 2.68
CA GLU A 69 -11.53 15.99 1.85
C GLU A 69 -11.57 14.61 2.51
N TYR A 70 -10.64 14.36 3.45
CA TYR A 70 -10.52 13.06 4.11
C TYR A 70 -10.39 13.22 5.62
N ALA A 71 -11.05 12.34 6.35
CA ALA A 71 -10.63 11.97 7.70
C ALA A 71 -9.51 10.94 7.57
N THR A 72 -8.50 10.98 8.47
CA THR A 72 -7.38 10.05 8.42
C THR A 72 -7.31 9.21 9.68
N ARG A 73 -6.92 7.95 9.52
CA ARG A 73 -6.64 7.01 10.60
C ARG A 73 -5.18 6.57 10.50
N TRP A 74 -4.57 6.31 11.65
CA TRP A 74 -3.17 5.93 11.73
C TRP A 74 -3.01 4.46 12.08
N GLY A 75 -2.21 3.73 11.33
CA GLY A 75 -2.08 2.29 11.47
C GLY A 75 -0.67 1.77 11.30
N VAL A 76 -0.53 0.48 11.57
CA VAL A 76 0.70 -0.29 11.36
C VAL A 76 0.42 -1.48 10.46
N ASP A 77 1.45 -1.98 9.78
CA ASP A 77 1.41 -3.33 9.26
C ASP A 77 2.54 -4.17 9.86
N VAL A 78 2.21 -5.41 10.15
CA VAL A 78 3.06 -6.31 10.94
C VAL A 78 2.96 -7.76 10.49
N SER A 79 4.02 -8.50 10.76
CA SER A 79 4.12 -9.93 10.56
C SER A 79 4.83 -10.59 11.74
N ASN A 80 5.08 -11.87 11.67
CA ASN A 80 5.87 -12.57 12.69
C ASN A 80 7.28 -11.98 12.92
N HIS A 81 7.74 -11.08 12.06
CA HIS A 81 9.04 -10.41 12.21
C HIS A 81 9.06 -9.44 13.41
N GLN A 82 7.93 -8.84 13.76
CA GLN A 82 7.82 -7.91 14.89
C GLN A 82 7.85 -8.60 16.27
N GLY A 83 7.75 -9.93 16.30
CA GLY A 83 7.84 -10.70 17.56
C GLY A 83 6.66 -10.46 18.50
N THR A 84 6.93 -10.04 19.73
CA THR A 84 5.86 -9.75 20.70
C THR A 84 5.45 -8.28 20.60
N ILE A 85 4.13 -8.03 20.55
CA ILE A 85 3.55 -6.69 20.45
C ILE A 85 2.66 -6.42 21.68
N ASP A 86 2.88 -5.30 22.36
CA ASP A 86 1.92 -4.73 23.33
C ASP A 86 0.91 -3.85 22.58
N TRP A 87 -0.18 -4.47 22.17
CA TRP A 87 -1.26 -3.82 21.42
C TRP A 87 -1.91 -2.67 22.21
N ALA A 88 -1.97 -2.77 23.53
CA ALA A 88 -2.48 -1.68 24.35
C ALA A 88 -1.53 -0.46 24.34
N ALA A 89 -0.21 -0.67 24.27
CA ALA A 89 0.74 0.42 24.10
C ALA A 89 0.58 1.08 22.72
N LEU A 90 0.39 0.31 21.64
CA LEU A 90 0.12 0.87 20.32
C LEU A 90 -1.17 1.69 20.31
N LYS A 91 -2.26 1.19 20.91
CA LYS A 91 -3.53 1.94 21.00
C LYS A 91 -3.37 3.25 21.76
N ARG A 92 -2.61 3.28 22.87
CA ARG A 92 -2.34 4.52 23.61
C ARG A 92 -1.55 5.56 22.81
N GLN A 93 -0.76 5.12 21.84
CA GLN A 93 -0.03 6.00 20.93
C GLN A 93 -0.92 6.48 19.74
N GLY A 94 -2.17 6.04 19.69
CA GLY A 94 -3.15 6.47 18.69
C GLY A 94 -3.13 5.60 17.42
N ILE A 95 -2.68 4.35 17.51
CA ILE A 95 -2.88 3.38 16.42
C ILE A 95 -4.35 2.99 16.39
N ASP A 96 -4.99 3.22 15.26
CA ASP A 96 -6.41 2.96 15.03
C ASP A 96 -6.63 1.61 14.39
N PHE A 97 -5.74 1.18 13.49
CA PHE A 97 -5.85 -0.07 12.75
C PHE A 97 -4.49 -0.77 12.57
N ALA A 98 -4.57 -2.05 12.23
CA ALA A 98 -3.41 -2.86 11.87
C ALA A 98 -3.71 -3.80 10.69
N TYR A 99 -2.79 -3.88 9.72
CA TYR A 99 -2.76 -4.93 8.72
C TYR A 99 -1.83 -6.04 9.20
N LEU A 100 -2.37 -7.24 9.36
CA LEU A 100 -1.64 -8.40 9.86
C LEU A 100 -1.31 -9.34 8.71
N ARG A 101 -0.06 -9.79 8.59
CA ARG A 101 0.21 -10.84 7.61
C ARG A 101 -0.53 -12.12 7.98
N LEU A 102 -1.44 -12.53 7.12
CA LEU A 102 -2.23 -13.73 7.30
C LEU A 102 -1.43 -14.99 6.96
N GLY A 103 -0.69 -14.92 5.86
CA GLY A 103 0.11 -16.02 5.36
C GLY A 103 0.95 -15.60 4.17
N LEU A 104 1.66 -16.54 3.61
CA LEU A 104 2.57 -16.29 2.49
C LEU A 104 2.72 -17.52 1.59
N ARG A 105 3.10 -17.26 0.32
CA ARG A 105 3.72 -18.26 -0.53
C ARG A 105 5.22 -18.07 -0.48
N GLY A 106 5.94 -19.16 -0.22
CA GLY A 106 7.41 -19.18 -0.26
C GLY A 106 7.96 -18.88 -1.66
N TYR A 107 9.01 -18.10 -1.72
CA TYR A 107 9.66 -17.68 -2.98
C TYR A 107 10.58 -18.74 -3.61
N GLY A 108 10.84 -19.85 -2.93
CA GLY A 108 11.57 -20.97 -3.49
C GLY A 108 10.77 -21.72 -4.57
N GLU A 109 11.43 -22.58 -5.34
CA GLU A 109 10.88 -23.31 -6.48
C GLU A 109 9.54 -24.01 -6.19
N LYS A 110 9.39 -24.61 -4.99
CA LYS A 110 8.15 -25.31 -4.60
C LYS A 110 6.96 -24.38 -4.39
N GLY A 111 7.18 -23.09 -4.07
CA GLY A 111 6.10 -22.16 -3.81
C GLY A 111 5.06 -22.64 -2.80
N SER A 112 5.50 -23.23 -1.69
CA SER A 112 4.60 -23.77 -0.66
C SER A 112 3.89 -22.64 0.07
N LEU A 113 2.66 -22.90 0.50
CA LEU A 113 1.84 -21.97 1.30
C LEU A 113 2.11 -22.17 2.79
N TYR A 114 2.22 -21.08 3.52
CA TYR A 114 2.46 -21.08 4.97
C TYR A 114 1.55 -20.05 5.66
N PRO A 115 0.98 -20.35 6.84
CA PRO A 115 0.35 -19.33 7.67
C PRO A 115 1.43 -18.45 8.29
N ASP A 116 1.11 -17.19 8.61
CA ASP A 116 1.94 -16.43 9.52
C ASP A 116 1.72 -16.94 10.96
N ARG A 117 2.79 -17.36 11.62
CA ARG A 117 2.73 -17.98 12.96
C ARG A 117 2.26 -17.03 14.06
N SER A 118 2.29 -15.73 13.83
CA SER A 118 1.85 -14.72 14.81
C SER A 118 0.42 -14.25 14.56
N PHE A 119 -0.21 -14.62 13.44
CA PHE A 119 -1.51 -14.10 13.04
C PHE A 119 -2.58 -14.25 14.13
N ASP A 120 -2.78 -15.44 14.68
CA ASP A 120 -3.83 -15.69 15.69
C ASP A 120 -3.65 -14.85 16.96
N SER A 121 -2.40 -14.73 17.43
CA SER A 121 -2.07 -13.94 18.61
C SER A 121 -2.21 -12.44 18.35
N TYR A 122 -1.81 -11.99 17.16
CA TYR A 122 -1.91 -10.59 16.76
C TYR A 122 -3.37 -10.19 16.56
N TYR A 123 -4.16 -11.00 15.86
CA TYR A 123 -5.58 -10.77 15.68
C TYR A 123 -6.30 -10.61 17.04
N SER A 124 -6.08 -11.56 17.94
CA SER A 124 -6.71 -11.52 19.26
C SER A 124 -6.25 -10.31 20.09
N GLY A 125 -4.95 -10.00 20.04
CA GLY A 125 -4.38 -8.87 20.79
C GLY A 125 -4.83 -7.50 20.26
N ALA A 126 -4.84 -7.30 18.94
CA ALA A 126 -5.29 -6.06 18.31
C ALA A 126 -6.79 -5.82 18.61
N ARG A 127 -7.64 -6.84 18.40
CA ARG A 127 -9.08 -6.77 18.70
C ARG A 127 -9.35 -6.46 20.18
N ALA A 128 -8.61 -7.10 21.10
CA ALA A 128 -8.76 -6.85 22.55
C ALA A 128 -8.36 -5.42 22.94
N ALA A 129 -7.43 -4.81 22.21
CA ALA A 129 -7.01 -3.43 22.41
C ALA A 129 -7.93 -2.40 21.72
N GLY A 130 -8.94 -2.83 20.96
CA GLY A 130 -9.83 -1.95 20.19
C GLY A 130 -9.12 -1.35 18.97
N ILE A 131 -8.19 -2.08 18.38
CA ILE A 131 -7.53 -1.76 17.10
C ILE A 131 -8.27 -2.53 16.01
N GLU A 132 -8.69 -1.84 14.95
CA GLU A 132 -9.33 -2.44 13.78
C GLU A 132 -8.34 -3.28 13.00
N VAL A 133 -8.82 -4.39 12.41
CA VAL A 133 -7.95 -5.38 11.77
C VAL A 133 -8.32 -5.57 10.32
N GLY A 134 -7.32 -5.43 9.45
CA GLY A 134 -7.25 -6.00 8.12
C GLY A 134 -6.10 -6.99 8.01
N VAL A 135 -5.96 -7.61 6.86
CA VAL A 135 -4.89 -8.59 6.64
C VAL A 135 -4.25 -8.43 5.27
N TYR A 136 -3.03 -8.94 5.12
CA TYR A 136 -2.42 -9.10 3.81
C TYR A 136 -1.85 -10.51 3.63
N PHE A 137 -1.81 -10.95 2.40
CA PHE A 137 -1.23 -12.22 2.01
C PHE A 137 -0.02 -11.96 1.10
N PHE A 138 1.18 -12.32 1.57
CA PHE A 138 2.41 -12.16 0.80
C PHE A 138 2.44 -13.20 -0.33
N SER A 139 2.23 -12.73 -1.55
CA SER A 139 2.12 -13.55 -2.73
C SER A 139 3.45 -13.73 -3.45
N GLN A 140 3.71 -14.94 -3.85
CA GLN A 140 4.74 -15.27 -4.83
C GLN A 140 4.14 -16.21 -5.91
N ALA A 141 2.88 -15.95 -6.29
CA ALA A 141 2.24 -16.68 -7.37
C ALA A 141 2.96 -16.46 -8.71
N ALA A 142 3.28 -17.53 -9.40
CA ALA A 142 3.84 -17.51 -10.75
C ALA A 142 2.76 -17.74 -11.83
N THR A 143 1.55 -18.07 -11.44
CA THR A 143 0.39 -18.28 -12.32
C THR A 143 -0.89 -17.74 -11.69
N VAL A 144 -1.92 -17.52 -12.50
CA VAL A 144 -3.26 -17.14 -12.02
C VAL A 144 -3.87 -18.22 -11.11
N GLN A 145 -3.61 -19.49 -11.42
CA GLN A 145 -4.07 -20.62 -10.60
C GLN A 145 -3.45 -20.62 -9.22
N GLU A 146 -2.19 -20.21 -9.10
CA GLU A 146 -1.53 -20.09 -7.80
C GLU A 146 -2.09 -18.91 -7.00
N ALA A 147 -2.41 -17.77 -7.64
CA ALA A 147 -3.09 -16.66 -6.97
C ALA A 147 -4.49 -17.09 -6.47
N ALA A 148 -5.21 -17.89 -7.23
CA ALA A 148 -6.48 -18.48 -6.77
C ALA A 148 -6.26 -19.41 -5.56
N GLN A 149 -5.20 -20.23 -5.54
CA GLN A 149 -4.87 -21.07 -4.39
C GLN A 149 -4.53 -20.22 -3.15
N GLU A 150 -3.81 -19.10 -3.32
CA GLU A 150 -3.49 -18.16 -2.25
C GLU A 150 -4.77 -17.55 -1.64
N ALA A 151 -5.71 -17.12 -2.48
CA ALA A 151 -7.00 -16.59 -2.02
C ALA A 151 -7.80 -17.64 -1.22
N LEU A 152 -7.91 -18.86 -1.74
CA LEU A 152 -8.63 -19.95 -1.04
C LEU A 152 -7.94 -20.32 0.28
N TYR A 153 -6.61 -20.29 0.31
CA TYR A 153 -5.86 -20.54 1.53
C TYR A 153 -6.02 -19.39 2.53
N ALA A 154 -6.04 -18.15 2.07
CA ALA A 154 -6.33 -16.98 2.90
C ALA A 154 -7.74 -17.11 3.56
N LEU A 155 -8.76 -17.46 2.78
CA LEU A 155 -10.12 -17.72 3.32
C LEU A 155 -10.14 -18.87 4.33
N GLN A 156 -9.39 -19.93 4.10
CA GLN A 156 -9.24 -21.03 5.05
C GLN A 156 -8.58 -20.58 6.36
N LEU A 157 -7.52 -19.74 6.29
CA LEU A 157 -6.85 -19.21 7.47
C LEU A 157 -7.72 -18.21 8.25
N LEU A 158 -8.53 -17.42 7.55
CA LEU A 158 -9.49 -16.52 8.19
C LEU A 158 -10.56 -17.29 8.95
N ASP A 159 -10.99 -18.44 8.46
CA ASP A 159 -11.96 -19.34 9.14
C ASP A 159 -13.21 -18.60 9.67
N GLY A 160 -13.74 -17.68 8.85
CA GLY A 160 -14.91 -16.87 9.16
C GLY A 160 -14.69 -15.77 10.21
N ARG A 161 -13.46 -15.42 10.55
CA ARG A 161 -13.17 -14.28 11.44
C ARG A 161 -13.63 -12.96 10.81
N ASP A 162 -14.20 -12.09 11.62
CA ASP A 162 -14.59 -10.75 11.20
C ASP A 162 -13.35 -9.87 10.96
N LEU A 163 -13.35 -9.17 9.86
CA LEU A 163 -12.37 -8.11 9.55
C LEU A 163 -13.08 -6.77 9.47
N ASP A 164 -12.41 -5.71 9.93
CA ASP A 164 -12.89 -4.33 9.82
C ASP A 164 -12.39 -3.66 8.52
N LEU A 165 -11.35 -4.21 7.93
CA LEU A 165 -10.58 -3.67 6.81
C LEU A 165 -10.32 -4.76 5.77
N PRO A 166 -9.93 -4.38 4.52
CA PRO A 166 -9.73 -5.33 3.42
C PRO A 166 -8.68 -6.42 3.68
N VAL A 167 -8.76 -7.45 2.85
CA VAL A 167 -7.71 -8.46 2.61
C VAL A 167 -6.88 -8.02 1.41
N TYR A 168 -5.61 -7.71 1.62
CA TYR A 168 -4.73 -7.24 0.56
C TYR A 168 -3.91 -8.35 -0.08
N TYR A 169 -3.90 -8.35 -1.42
CA TYR A 169 -2.94 -9.08 -2.23
C TYR A 169 -1.63 -8.29 -2.24
N ASP A 170 -0.57 -8.87 -1.71
CA ASP A 170 0.74 -8.26 -1.55
C ASP A 170 1.78 -9.06 -2.35
N TRP A 171 2.06 -8.61 -3.58
CA TRP A 171 3.14 -9.17 -4.38
C TRP A 171 4.31 -8.20 -4.44
N GLU A 172 5.49 -8.71 -4.04
CA GLU A 172 6.73 -7.96 -4.13
C GLU A 172 7.79 -8.74 -4.90
N PRO A 173 8.63 -8.06 -5.70
CA PRO A 173 9.72 -8.71 -6.39
C PRO A 173 10.78 -9.18 -5.40
N VAL A 174 11.09 -10.46 -5.41
CA VAL A 174 12.19 -11.02 -4.63
C VAL A 174 13.49 -10.95 -5.45
N GLN A 175 14.51 -10.31 -4.88
CA GLN A 175 15.81 -10.12 -5.53
C GLN A 175 16.67 -11.39 -5.44
N GLN A 176 16.27 -12.42 -6.17
CA GLN A 176 17.03 -13.66 -6.34
C GLN A 176 17.02 -14.03 -7.82
N GLU A 177 18.16 -14.50 -8.34
CA GLU A 177 18.32 -14.85 -9.76
C GLU A 177 17.35 -15.95 -10.23
N ASP A 178 16.94 -16.82 -9.33
CA ASP A 178 16.01 -17.93 -9.54
C ASP A 178 14.61 -17.69 -8.96
N SER A 179 14.25 -16.41 -8.72
CA SER A 179 12.91 -16.07 -8.22
C SER A 179 11.83 -16.62 -9.14
N ARG A 180 10.89 -17.39 -8.58
CA ARG A 180 9.78 -18.00 -9.29
C ARG A 180 8.86 -17.01 -10.00
N THR A 181 8.88 -15.74 -9.59
CA THR A 181 8.06 -14.65 -10.15
C THR A 181 8.85 -13.70 -11.06
N LEU A 182 10.10 -14.04 -11.40
CA LEU A 182 10.98 -13.21 -12.23
C LEU A 182 10.35 -12.83 -13.58
N HIS A 183 9.53 -13.70 -14.15
CA HIS A 183 8.90 -13.52 -15.45
C HIS A 183 7.44 -13.03 -15.39
N ASN A 184 6.95 -12.68 -14.19
CA ASN A 184 5.63 -12.10 -14.07
C ASN A 184 5.63 -10.74 -14.79
N ASN A 185 4.83 -10.62 -15.84
CA ASN A 185 4.62 -9.36 -16.55
C ASN A 185 3.36 -8.64 -16.02
N GLU A 186 3.12 -7.44 -16.50
CA GLU A 186 1.97 -6.60 -16.10
C GLU A 186 0.63 -7.33 -16.25
N PHE A 187 0.39 -7.95 -17.40
CA PHE A 187 -0.85 -8.70 -17.66
C PHE A 187 -1.05 -9.84 -16.65
N LEU A 188 -0.01 -10.61 -16.37
CA LEU A 188 -0.07 -11.72 -15.44
C LEU A 188 -0.30 -11.23 -14.00
N LEU A 189 0.45 -10.23 -13.55
CA LEU A 189 0.29 -9.66 -12.20
C LEU A 189 -1.10 -9.07 -11.99
N THR A 190 -1.60 -8.31 -12.97
CA THR A 190 -2.97 -7.77 -12.92
C THR A 190 -4.01 -8.89 -12.86
N SER A 191 -3.83 -9.95 -13.66
CA SER A 191 -4.75 -11.11 -13.64
C SER A 191 -4.70 -11.87 -12.33
N GLN A 192 -3.52 -12.03 -11.73
CA GLN A 192 -3.33 -12.65 -10.41
C GLN A 192 -4.04 -11.85 -9.31
N ALA A 193 -3.76 -10.54 -9.23
CA ALA A 193 -4.37 -9.65 -8.24
C ALA A 193 -5.90 -9.66 -8.34
N ARG A 194 -6.45 -9.50 -9.54
CA ARG A 194 -7.89 -9.55 -9.78
C ARG A 194 -8.52 -10.89 -9.40
N THR A 195 -7.84 -11.99 -9.69
CA THR A 195 -8.33 -13.33 -9.35
C THR A 195 -8.34 -13.53 -7.83
N PHE A 196 -7.28 -13.10 -7.15
CA PHE A 196 -7.21 -13.14 -5.69
C PHE A 196 -8.35 -12.30 -5.09
N CYS A 197 -8.48 -11.03 -5.47
CA CYS A 197 -9.51 -10.13 -4.95
C CYS A 197 -10.92 -10.66 -5.21
N ALA A 198 -11.22 -11.14 -6.42
CA ALA A 198 -12.55 -11.68 -6.74
C ALA A 198 -12.93 -12.88 -5.86
N LEU A 199 -11.98 -13.76 -5.53
CA LEU A 199 -12.24 -14.90 -4.64
C LEU A 199 -12.39 -14.47 -3.17
N ILE A 200 -11.62 -13.50 -2.72
CA ILE A 200 -11.78 -12.91 -1.38
C ILE A 200 -13.16 -12.26 -1.24
N GLU A 201 -13.60 -11.49 -2.24
CA GLU A 201 -14.93 -10.87 -2.26
C GLU A 201 -16.05 -11.92 -2.27
N GLN A 202 -15.90 -13.01 -3.03
CA GLN A 202 -16.83 -14.15 -2.99
C GLN A 202 -16.89 -14.81 -1.60
N GLY A 203 -15.79 -14.76 -0.85
CA GLY A 203 -15.72 -15.18 0.55
C GLY A 203 -16.37 -14.21 1.54
N GLY A 204 -16.87 -13.07 1.10
CA GLY A 204 -17.59 -12.09 1.91
C GLY A 204 -16.69 -11.02 2.55
N TYR A 205 -15.44 -10.87 2.12
CA TYR A 205 -14.51 -9.86 2.60
C TYR A 205 -14.28 -8.77 1.55
N GLU A 206 -13.95 -7.58 1.99
CA GLU A 206 -13.39 -6.56 1.09
C GLU A 206 -11.97 -6.95 0.67
N ALA A 207 -11.60 -6.61 -0.57
CA ALA A 207 -10.31 -6.95 -1.13
C ALA A 207 -9.56 -5.73 -1.65
N GLY A 208 -8.23 -5.82 -1.62
CA GLY A 208 -7.35 -4.76 -2.10
C GLY A 208 -6.03 -5.30 -2.66
N VAL A 209 -5.23 -4.39 -3.21
CA VAL A 209 -3.89 -4.68 -3.72
C VAL A 209 -2.89 -3.71 -3.10
N TYR A 210 -1.84 -4.28 -2.49
CA TYR A 210 -0.67 -3.52 -2.06
C TYR A 210 0.32 -3.38 -3.21
N MET A 211 0.90 -2.21 -3.36
CA MET A 211 1.91 -1.93 -4.37
C MET A 211 2.75 -0.71 -4.01
N ASN A 212 3.98 -0.65 -4.49
CA ASN A 212 4.76 0.59 -4.49
C ASN A 212 4.48 1.41 -5.77
N ARG A 213 5.02 2.64 -5.84
CA ARG A 213 4.84 3.54 -7.00
C ARG A 213 5.22 2.89 -8.33
N GLN A 214 6.36 2.22 -8.39
CA GLN A 214 6.82 1.55 -9.62
C GLN A 214 5.88 0.43 -10.06
N GLN A 215 5.39 -0.35 -9.12
CA GLN A 215 4.41 -1.38 -9.42
C GLN A 215 3.11 -0.77 -9.93
N GLY A 216 2.62 0.30 -9.27
CA GLY A 216 1.42 1.01 -9.68
C GLY A 216 1.51 1.64 -11.07
N TYR A 217 2.67 2.13 -11.48
CA TYR A 217 2.84 2.75 -12.81
C TYR A 217 3.20 1.76 -13.91
N TYR A 218 3.91 0.67 -13.61
CA TYR A 218 4.54 -0.16 -14.65
C TYR A 218 4.28 -1.66 -14.54
N ARG A 219 3.65 -2.12 -13.45
CA ARG A 219 3.48 -3.56 -13.21
C ARG A 219 2.04 -4.00 -13.05
N TYR A 220 1.13 -3.05 -12.90
CA TYR A 220 -0.30 -3.30 -12.83
C TYR A 220 -1.05 -2.42 -13.83
N ASP A 221 -1.99 -3.01 -14.55
CA ASP A 221 -3.00 -2.25 -15.30
C ASP A 221 -4.10 -1.80 -14.34
N LEU A 222 -3.92 -0.62 -13.76
CA LEU A 222 -4.88 -0.06 -12.81
C LEU A 222 -6.26 0.18 -13.45
N SER A 223 -6.33 0.39 -14.79
CA SER A 223 -7.59 0.61 -15.49
C SER A 223 -8.52 -0.61 -15.45
N SER A 224 -7.96 -1.81 -15.32
CA SER A 224 -8.70 -3.06 -15.20
C SER A 224 -9.00 -3.47 -13.77
N MET A 225 -8.54 -2.74 -12.75
CA MET A 225 -8.77 -3.09 -11.35
C MET A 225 -10.14 -2.66 -10.81
N GLY A 226 -10.82 -1.72 -11.48
CA GLY A 226 -12.14 -1.25 -11.05
C GLY A 226 -12.10 -0.54 -9.69
N ASN A 227 -12.94 -0.99 -8.76
CA ASN A 227 -13.05 -0.41 -7.41
C ASN A 227 -12.25 -1.18 -6.34
N ILE A 228 -11.26 -1.98 -6.74
CA ILE A 228 -10.38 -2.68 -5.79
C ILE A 228 -9.63 -1.64 -4.96
N ALA A 229 -9.60 -1.82 -3.64
CA ALA A 229 -8.89 -0.93 -2.72
C ALA A 229 -7.38 -0.94 -3.00
N LEU A 230 -6.74 0.24 -2.98
CA LEU A 230 -5.30 0.36 -3.23
C LEU A 230 -4.57 0.79 -1.95
N TRP A 231 -3.54 0.05 -1.61
CA TRP A 231 -2.61 0.34 -0.54
C TRP A 231 -1.23 0.63 -1.17
N ILE A 232 -0.79 1.89 -1.08
CA ILE A 232 0.41 2.37 -1.75
C ILE A 232 1.57 2.51 -0.77
N ALA A 233 2.67 1.82 -1.04
CA ALA A 233 3.96 2.05 -0.40
C ALA A 233 4.70 3.19 -1.08
N ASP A 234 4.83 4.29 -0.39
CA ASP A 234 5.47 5.51 -0.86
C ASP A 234 6.11 6.26 0.30
N PRO A 235 7.24 5.75 0.87
CA PRO A 235 7.87 6.33 2.04
C PRO A 235 8.22 7.80 1.84
N GLY A 236 7.79 8.65 2.79
CA GLY A 236 8.01 10.08 2.72
C GLY A 236 7.12 10.89 3.67
N ASP A 237 7.14 12.21 3.49
CA ASP A 237 6.33 13.13 4.29
C ASP A 237 4.97 13.44 3.66
N TYR A 238 4.77 13.05 2.41
CA TYR A 238 3.53 13.13 1.66
C TYR A 238 3.51 12.05 0.57
N PRO A 239 2.32 11.55 0.18
CA PRO A 239 2.20 10.57 -0.90
C PRO A 239 2.36 11.26 -2.26
N ASP A 240 3.28 10.77 -3.09
CA ASP A 240 3.58 11.30 -4.42
C ASP A 240 3.12 10.33 -5.54
N PHE A 241 2.06 9.58 -5.25
CA PHE A 241 1.41 8.71 -6.23
C PHE A 241 0.23 9.43 -6.89
N TYR A 242 0.22 9.47 -8.21
CA TYR A 242 -0.74 10.27 -8.97
C TYR A 242 -2.20 9.82 -8.83
N TYR A 243 -2.45 8.50 -8.88
CA TYR A 243 -3.80 7.98 -8.85
C TYR A 243 -4.36 7.87 -7.44
N ARG A 244 -5.70 7.82 -7.34
CA ARG A 244 -6.39 7.62 -6.06
C ARG A 244 -5.97 6.28 -5.44
N PHE A 245 -5.83 6.27 -4.13
CA PHE A 245 -5.59 5.13 -3.26
C PHE A 245 -6.33 5.32 -1.94
N ASP A 246 -6.39 4.26 -1.14
CA ASP A 246 -7.14 4.26 0.12
C ASP A 246 -6.22 4.27 1.34
N VAL A 247 -5.06 3.61 1.23
CA VAL A 247 -4.05 3.52 2.29
C VAL A 247 -2.67 3.89 1.77
N TRP A 248 -1.93 4.64 2.56
CA TRP A 248 -0.56 5.05 2.29
C TRP A 248 0.39 4.52 3.37
N GLN A 249 1.32 3.65 2.99
CA GLN A 249 2.44 3.23 3.82
C GLN A 249 3.58 4.23 3.63
N TYR A 250 3.87 5.03 4.66
CA TYR A 250 4.75 6.19 4.55
C TYR A 250 6.09 6.04 5.27
N ASP A 251 6.26 5.01 6.09
CA ASP A 251 7.50 4.77 6.84
C ASP A 251 7.70 3.26 7.01
N HIS A 252 8.91 2.77 6.69
CA HIS A 252 9.30 1.36 6.78
C HIS A 252 10.24 1.07 7.95
N GLY A 253 10.41 2.00 8.87
CA GLY A 253 11.45 1.87 9.88
C GLY A 253 11.12 2.54 11.20
N ALA A 254 9.85 2.76 11.48
CA ALA A 254 9.43 3.45 12.69
C ALA A 254 9.67 2.61 13.94
N ARG A 255 9.90 3.29 15.05
CA ARG A 255 9.96 2.69 16.38
C ARG A 255 8.80 3.19 17.22
N LEU A 256 8.00 2.25 17.72
CA LEU A 256 6.87 2.51 18.60
C LEU A 256 7.06 1.80 19.93
N ASP A 257 6.58 2.41 21.00
CA ASP A 257 6.53 1.74 22.28
C ASP A 257 5.65 0.50 22.22
N GLY A 258 6.11 -0.59 22.82
CA GLY A 258 5.39 -1.87 22.81
C GLY A 258 5.76 -2.80 21.66
N VAL A 259 6.68 -2.40 20.76
CA VAL A 259 7.26 -3.26 19.72
C VAL A 259 8.79 -3.14 19.79
N ASN A 260 9.47 -4.28 19.86
CA ASN A 260 10.93 -4.28 19.96
C ASN A 260 11.62 -4.05 18.60
N GLU A 261 10.96 -4.45 17.53
CA GLU A 261 11.45 -4.31 16.16
C GLU A 261 10.88 -3.04 15.50
N ILE A 262 11.42 -2.67 14.36
CA ILE A 262 10.82 -1.63 13.52
C ILE A 262 9.48 -2.07 12.97
N VAL A 263 8.59 -1.10 12.75
CA VAL A 263 7.27 -1.31 12.15
C VAL A 263 7.05 -0.35 10.99
N ASP A 264 6.21 -0.76 10.08
CA ASP A 264 5.75 0.07 8.98
C ASP A 264 4.53 0.87 9.42
N LEU A 265 4.51 2.16 9.04
CA LEU A 265 3.42 3.08 9.41
C LEU A 265 2.56 3.42 8.21
N ASN A 266 1.27 3.50 8.49
CA ASN A 266 0.24 3.71 7.49
C ASN A 266 -0.72 4.84 7.87
N VAL A 267 -1.24 5.51 6.84
CA VAL A 267 -2.38 6.43 6.92
C VAL A 267 -3.48 5.91 6.01
N GLU A 268 -4.67 5.75 6.53
CA GLU A 268 -5.87 5.47 5.76
C GLU A 268 -6.65 6.77 5.52
N PHE A 269 -7.15 6.96 4.31
CA PHE A 269 -7.93 8.11 3.87
C PHE A 269 -9.41 7.75 3.73
N VAL A 270 -10.23 8.24 4.66
CA VAL A 270 -11.68 8.03 4.65
C VAL A 270 -12.37 9.29 4.13
N PRO A 271 -13.05 9.26 2.96
CA PRO A 271 -13.72 10.45 2.43
C PRO A 271 -14.71 11.05 3.42
N VAL A 272 -14.65 12.36 3.62
CA VAL A 272 -15.65 13.10 4.42
C VAL A 272 -16.88 13.34 3.52
N MET A 273 -18.05 12.82 3.95
CA MET A 273 -19.33 13.01 3.22
C MET A 273 -19.95 14.38 3.47
#